data_d51282083112fe6f0b3ee54a988c0acb
#
_entry.id   d51282083112fe6f0b3ee54a988c0acb
#
_cell.length_a   1.000
_cell.length_b   1.000
_cell.length_c   1.000
_cell.angle_alpha   90.00
_cell.angle_beta   90.00
_cell.angle_gamma   90.00
#
_symmetry.space_group_name_H-M   'P 1'
#
loop_
_entity.id
_entity.type
_entity.pdbx_description
1 polymer ?
#
loop_
_entity_poly.entity_id
_entity_poly.type
_entity_poly.pdbx_seq_one_letter_code
_entity_poly.pdbx_strand_id
1 'polypeptide(L)'
;MIRHKTQGEDGVYFTYSDESPISFNPFYTTDKVFDVEKRESIKTLLLRLWKKYNEPASRSEEVALSNAVSLFIERIKAGDGIVPSFNSFYEYLTTDYSALLREKKVREKDFDLDNFLNVLEPYYKGGEYDYLLNSYKQLNLLNARFIVFEIDEIKDHPILFPIMTIIIMELFINKMQRLKGIRRGILIEEAWKAIASANMAGYIKYFYKTVRKFFGEAVVVT
;
A
#
# COMPACT_ATOMS: atom_id res chain seq x y z
N MET A 1 29.56 -2.11 4.56
CA MET A 1 29.66 -1.42 5.86
C MET A 1 28.32 -1.32 6.60
N ILE A 2 27.21 -1.18 5.93
CA ILE A 2 25.85 -1.12 6.52
C ILE A 2 25.40 -2.49 7.05
N ARG A 3 25.65 -3.58 6.35
CA ARG A 3 25.26 -4.95 6.72
C ARG A 3 25.67 -5.39 8.14
N HIS A 4 26.83 -4.96 8.62
CA HIS A 4 27.32 -5.33 9.97
C HIS A 4 26.61 -4.59 11.13
N LYS A 5 26.00 -3.43 10.86
CA LYS A 5 25.29 -2.65 11.88
C LYS A 5 23.79 -3.00 11.99
N THR A 6 23.24 -3.72 11.01
CA THR A 6 21.80 -4.06 10.95
C THR A 6 21.49 -5.44 11.49
N GLN A 7 22.48 -6.29 11.75
CA GLN A 7 22.32 -7.63 12.33
C GLN A 7 22.35 -7.66 13.88
N GLY A 8 22.32 -6.48 14.52
CA GLY A 8 22.10 -6.39 15.96
C GLY A 8 20.62 -6.51 16.33
N GLU A 9 20.32 -6.67 17.62
CA GLU A 9 18.94 -6.84 18.16
C GLU A 9 17.94 -5.75 17.73
N ASP A 10 18.41 -4.59 17.24
CA ASP A 10 17.61 -3.40 16.90
C ASP A 10 17.43 -3.16 15.38
N GLY A 11 18.01 -3.97 14.50
CA GLY A 11 18.00 -3.76 13.05
C GLY A 11 17.39 -4.92 12.25
N VAL A 12 16.65 -4.59 11.20
CA VAL A 12 16.06 -5.58 10.28
C VAL A 12 16.44 -5.22 8.85
N TYR A 13 16.84 -6.22 8.09
CA TYR A 13 17.23 -6.09 6.69
C TYR A 13 16.35 -6.98 5.81
N PHE A 14 15.69 -6.39 4.84
CA PHE A 14 14.85 -7.05 3.85
C PHE A 14 15.53 -6.94 2.49
N THR A 15 15.82 -8.05 1.87
CA THR A 15 16.24 -8.11 0.47
C THR A 15 15.09 -8.70 -0.33
N TYR A 16 14.68 -8.02 -1.39
CA TYR A 16 13.77 -8.59 -2.35
C TYR A 16 14.54 -9.61 -3.20
N SER A 17 13.98 -10.80 -3.36
CA SER A 17 14.37 -11.77 -4.39
C SER A 17 13.14 -12.54 -4.82
N ASP A 18 13.18 -13.16 -5.97
CA ASP A 18 12.08 -14.01 -6.46
C ASP A 18 11.81 -15.19 -5.53
N GLU A 19 12.84 -15.68 -4.82
CA GLU A 19 12.71 -16.75 -3.83
C GLU A 19 12.16 -16.26 -2.48
N SER A 20 12.34 -14.98 -2.17
CA SER A 20 11.90 -14.36 -0.92
C SER A 20 11.32 -12.95 -1.17
N PRO A 21 10.15 -12.87 -1.81
CA PRO A 21 9.53 -11.60 -2.13
C PRO A 21 9.06 -10.89 -0.87
N ILE A 22 9.16 -9.57 -0.86
CA ILE A 22 8.58 -8.74 0.19
C ILE A 22 7.07 -8.70 -0.02
N SER A 23 6.32 -9.11 1.00
CA SER A 23 4.88 -9.21 0.97
C SER A 23 4.24 -8.28 2.00
N PHE A 24 3.10 -7.73 1.67
CA PHE A 24 2.34 -6.79 2.49
C PHE A 24 0.85 -7.15 2.49
N ASN A 25 0.13 -6.73 3.51
CA ASN A 25 -1.33 -6.80 3.51
C ASN A 25 -1.90 -5.44 3.95
N PRO A 26 -2.51 -4.68 3.03
CA PRO A 26 -3.03 -3.36 3.34
C PRO A 26 -4.18 -3.40 4.36
N PHE A 27 -4.91 -4.51 4.45
CA PHE A 27 -6.03 -4.70 5.37
C PHE A 27 -5.63 -5.30 6.72
N TYR A 28 -4.35 -5.63 6.91
CA TYR A 28 -3.90 -6.15 8.19
C TYR A 28 -3.81 -5.03 9.24
N THR A 29 -4.37 -5.30 10.41
CA THR A 29 -4.18 -4.47 11.62
C THR A 29 -4.16 -5.38 12.85
N THR A 30 -3.31 -5.09 13.83
CA THR A 30 -3.21 -5.85 15.09
C THR A 30 -4.48 -5.80 15.92
N ASP A 31 -5.17 -4.64 15.91
CA ASP A 31 -6.27 -4.35 16.82
C ASP A 31 -7.62 -4.21 16.10
N LYS A 32 -7.69 -4.62 14.83
CA LYS A 32 -8.84 -4.36 13.93
C LYS A 32 -9.26 -2.88 13.91
N VAL A 33 -8.32 -1.98 14.23
CA VAL A 33 -8.56 -0.55 14.22
C VAL A 33 -8.25 -0.01 12.83
N PHE A 34 -9.31 0.41 12.16
CA PHE A 34 -9.25 1.08 10.86
C PHE A 34 -9.67 2.54 11.08
N ASP A 35 -8.72 3.37 11.49
CA ASP A 35 -8.90 4.81 11.58
C ASP A 35 -9.02 5.47 10.20
N VAL A 36 -9.27 6.76 10.19
CA VAL A 36 -9.42 7.54 8.94
C VAL A 36 -8.14 7.46 8.10
N GLU A 37 -6.97 7.52 8.76
CA GLU A 37 -5.67 7.51 8.09
C GLU A 37 -5.40 6.16 7.42
N LYS A 38 -5.75 5.05 8.09
CA LYS A 38 -5.62 3.70 7.51
C LYS A 38 -6.53 3.50 6.30
N ARG A 39 -7.76 4.01 6.36
CA ARG A 39 -8.70 3.97 5.22
C ARG A 39 -8.18 4.76 4.03
N GLU A 40 -7.67 5.97 4.28
CA GLU A 40 -7.07 6.83 3.24
C GLU A 40 -5.81 6.20 2.64
N SER A 41 -4.98 5.54 3.46
CA SER A 41 -3.81 4.79 3.00
C SER A 41 -4.20 3.65 2.05
N ILE A 42 -5.19 2.83 2.44
CA ILE A 42 -5.70 1.74 1.59
C ILE A 42 -6.25 2.30 0.27
N LYS A 43 -7.11 3.32 0.34
CA LYS A 43 -7.68 3.97 -0.84
C LYS A 43 -6.57 4.51 -1.77
N THR A 44 -5.57 5.19 -1.20
CA THR A 44 -4.45 5.75 -1.97
C THR A 44 -3.66 4.64 -2.66
N LEU A 45 -3.35 3.56 -1.97
CA LEU A 45 -2.68 2.40 -2.56
C LEU A 45 -3.48 1.85 -3.74
N LEU A 46 -4.77 1.57 -3.54
CA LEU A 46 -5.64 1.03 -4.59
C LEU A 46 -5.77 1.96 -5.81
N LEU A 47 -5.88 3.27 -5.58
CA LEU A 47 -5.89 4.25 -6.66
C LEU A 47 -4.57 4.23 -7.46
N ARG A 48 -3.44 4.05 -6.77
CA ARG A 48 -2.13 4.01 -7.42
C ARG A 48 -1.90 2.72 -8.21
N LEU A 49 -2.47 1.62 -7.76
CA LEU A 49 -2.48 0.37 -8.53
C LEU A 49 -3.33 0.50 -9.79
N TRP A 50 -4.45 1.20 -9.69
CA TRP A 50 -5.43 1.31 -10.78
C TRP A 50 -5.08 2.34 -11.83
N LYS A 51 -4.80 3.59 -11.39
CA LYS A 51 -4.63 4.75 -12.28
C LYS A 51 -3.20 4.95 -12.75
N LYS A 52 -3.05 5.27 -14.04
CA LYS A 52 -1.77 5.73 -14.59
C LYS A 52 -1.42 7.12 -14.02
N TYR A 53 -0.16 7.47 -14.06
CA TYR A 53 0.35 8.72 -13.47
C TYR A 53 -0.34 10.00 -13.94
N ASN A 54 -0.58 10.10 -15.24
CA ASN A 54 -1.21 11.28 -15.84
C ASN A 54 -2.74 11.16 -15.91
N GLU A 55 -3.31 10.16 -15.24
CA GLU A 55 -4.72 9.90 -15.19
C GLU A 55 -5.21 10.06 -13.74
N PRO A 56 -5.57 11.29 -13.33
CA PRO A 56 -6.12 11.51 -12.01
C PRO A 56 -7.48 10.82 -11.92
N ALA A 57 -7.73 10.19 -10.77
CA ALA A 57 -9.06 9.67 -10.49
C ALA A 57 -10.08 10.82 -10.47
N SER A 58 -11.23 10.61 -11.06
CA SER A 58 -12.35 11.53 -10.93
C SER A 58 -12.89 11.51 -9.50
N ARG A 59 -13.62 12.55 -9.12
CA ARG A 59 -14.24 12.60 -7.79
C ARG A 59 -15.22 11.45 -7.56
N SER A 60 -15.94 11.01 -8.58
CA SER A 60 -16.86 9.88 -8.49
C SER A 60 -16.13 8.56 -8.24
N GLU A 61 -15.02 8.33 -8.90
CA GLU A 61 -14.16 7.16 -8.67
C GLU A 61 -13.56 7.17 -7.25
N GLU A 62 -13.07 8.32 -6.78
CA GLU A 62 -12.56 8.44 -5.41
C GLU A 62 -13.64 8.15 -4.37
N VAL A 63 -14.86 8.66 -4.57
CA VAL A 63 -15.99 8.41 -3.67
C VAL A 63 -16.41 6.95 -3.71
N ALA A 64 -16.53 6.36 -4.89
CA ALA A 64 -16.89 4.94 -5.04
C ALA A 64 -15.87 4.04 -4.33
N LEU A 65 -14.58 4.29 -4.54
CA LEU A 65 -13.53 3.50 -3.89
C LEU A 65 -13.48 3.72 -2.37
N SER A 66 -13.68 4.96 -1.91
CA SER A 66 -13.78 5.26 -0.48
C SER A 66 -14.94 4.52 0.18
N ASN A 67 -16.10 4.44 -0.51
CA ASN A 67 -17.25 3.67 -0.05
C ASN A 67 -16.95 2.16 -0.03
N ALA A 68 -16.33 1.62 -1.08
CA ALA A 68 -15.94 0.22 -1.15
C ALA A 68 -15.04 -0.18 0.03
N VAL A 69 -13.99 0.60 0.29
CA VAL A 69 -13.06 0.38 1.42
C VAL A 69 -13.78 0.48 2.76
N SER A 70 -14.63 1.50 2.93
CA SER A 70 -15.32 1.72 4.20
C SER A 70 -16.32 0.60 4.52
N LEU A 71 -17.14 0.22 3.54
CA LEU A 71 -18.12 -0.85 3.72
C LEU A 71 -17.47 -2.23 3.94
N PHE A 72 -16.38 -2.52 3.24
CA PHE A 72 -15.61 -3.74 3.50
C PHE A 72 -15.05 -3.78 4.91
N ILE A 73 -14.48 -2.67 5.40
CA ILE A 73 -13.98 -2.56 6.77
C ILE A 73 -15.11 -2.74 7.79
N GLU A 74 -16.32 -2.24 7.52
CA GLU A 74 -17.47 -2.43 8.40
C GLU A 74 -17.87 -3.90 8.49
N ARG A 75 -17.81 -4.64 7.39
CA ARG A 75 -18.03 -6.10 7.39
C ARG A 75 -16.96 -6.84 8.22
N ILE A 76 -15.69 -6.47 8.08
CA ILE A 76 -14.62 -7.04 8.92
C ILE A 76 -14.92 -6.81 10.42
N LYS A 77 -15.42 -5.61 10.77
CA LYS A 77 -15.76 -5.26 12.15
C LYS A 77 -16.99 -5.99 12.65
N ALA A 78 -17.97 -6.24 11.79
CA ALA A 78 -19.20 -6.97 12.14
C ALA A 78 -18.92 -8.43 12.53
N GLY A 79 -17.78 -8.98 12.17
CA GLY A 79 -17.38 -10.32 12.61
C GLY A 79 -17.86 -11.45 11.69
N ASP A 80 -18.14 -11.17 10.43
CA ASP A 80 -18.65 -12.12 9.42
C ASP A 80 -17.66 -13.25 9.06
N GLY A 81 -16.63 -13.51 9.88
CA GLY A 81 -15.60 -14.52 9.61
C GLY A 81 -14.63 -14.16 8.49
N ILE A 82 -14.69 -12.93 7.99
CA ILE A 82 -13.82 -12.45 6.90
C ILE A 82 -12.39 -12.27 7.42
N VAL A 83 -11.46 -12.96 6.75
CA VAL A 83 -10.02 -12.72 6.98
C VAL A 83 -9.63 -11.44 6.25
N PRO A 84 -9.18 -10.39 6.96
CA PRO A 84 -8.79 -9.14 6.32
C PRO A 84 -7.60 -9.35 5.38
N SER A 85 -7.81 -9.30 4.08
CA SER A 85 -6.81 -9.47 3.03
C SER A 85 -7.23 -8.75 1.75
N PHE A 86 -6.28 -8.57 0.85
CA PHE A 86 -6.60 -8.06 -0.48
C PHE A 86 -7.51 -9.05 -1.26
N ASN A 87 -7.29 -10.37 -1.12
CA ASN A 87 -8.14 -11.37 -1.73
C ASN A 87 -9.60 -11.24 -1.30
N SER A 88 -9.85 -11.13 0.02
CA SER A 88 -11.22 -10.96 0.53
C SER A 88 -11.85 -9.64 0.07
N PHE A 89 -11.05 -8.58 -0.08
CA PHE A 89 -11.53 -7.32 -0.64
C PHE A 89 -11.89 -7.46 -2.12
N TYR A 90 -11.07 -8.14 -2.91
CA TYR A 90 -11.34 -8.40 -4.32
C TYR A 90 -12.63 -9.22 -4.49
N GLU A 91 -12.80 -10.29 -3.71
CA GLU A 91 -14.02 -11.10 -3.69
C GLU A 91 -15.26 -10.29 -3.29
N TYR A 92 -15.13 -9.42 -2.30
CA TYR A 92 -16.20 -8.47 -1.92
C TYR A 92 -16.57 -7.53 -3.07
N LEU A 93 -15.59 -7.03 -3.82
CA LEU A 93 -15.85 -6.16 -4.98
C LEU A 93 -16.63 -6.89 -6.08
N THR A 94 -16.27 -8.15 -6.36
CA THR A 94 -16.92 -8.95 -7.41
C THR A 94 -18.34 -9.38 -7.05
N THR A 95 -18.67 -9.47 -5.77
CA THR A 95 -19.97 -9.96 -5.27
C THR A 95 -20.82 -8.84 -4.74
N ASP A 96 -20.66 -8.50 -3.48
CA ASP A 96 -21.56 -7.60 -2.74
C ASP A 96 -21.48 -6.16 -3.23
N TYR A 97 -20.27 -5.66 -3.49
CA TYR A 97 -20.13 -4.29 -3.94
C TYR A 97 -20.63 -4.09 -5.36
N SER A 98 -20.42 -5.07 -6.24
CA SER A 98 -21.00 -5.10 -7.58
C SER A 98 -22.55 -5.03 -7.53
N ALA A 99 -23.17 -5.83 -6.66
CA ALA A 99 -24.62 -5.81 -6.45
C ALA A 99 -25.11 -4.43 -5.95
N LEU A 100 -24.39 -3.84 -4.98
CA LEU A 100 -24.70 -2.52 -4.44
C LEU A 100 -24.61 -1.41 -5.49
N LEU A 101 -23.60 -1.43 -6.36
CA LEU A 101 -23.45 -0.45 -7.45
C LEU A 101 -24.62 -0.54 -8.43
N ARG A 102 -25.07 -1.76 -8.75
CA ARG A 102 -26.26 -1.99 -9.61
C ARG A 102 -27.53 -1.47 -8.94
N GLU A 103 -27.74 -1.75 -7.67
CA GLU A 103 -28.88 -1.25 -6.88
C GLU A 103 -28.91 0.29 -6.87
N LYS A 104 -27.76 0.91 -6.61
CA LYS A 104 -27.60 2.37 -6.61
C LYS A 104 -27.57 2.99 -8.02
N LYS A 105 -27.65 2.18 -9.06
CA LYS A 105 -27.61 2.63 -10.46
C LYS A 105 -26.38 3.50 -10.78
N VAL A 106 -25.26 3.18 -10.19
CA VAL A 106 -23.97 3.84 -10.49
C VAL A 106 -23.60 3.48 -11.92
N ARG A 107 -23.31 4.49 -12.73
CA ARG A 107 -22.99 4.28 -14.15
C ARG A 107 -21.49 3.94 -14.27
N GLU A 108 -21.17 3.11 -15.26
CA GLU A 108 -19.79 2.74 -15.60
C GLU A 108 -18.87 3.97 -15.77
N LYS A 109 -19.35 5.03 -16.44
CA LYS A 109 -18.59 6.28 -16.59
C LYS A 109 -18.28 7.00 -15.27
N ASP A 110 -19.02 6.72 -14.21
CA ASP A 110 -18.81 7.32 -12.87
C ASP A 110 -17.89 6.44 -12.02
N PHE A 111 -17.95 5.12 -12.21
CA PHE A 111 -17.00 4.15 -11.65
C PHE A 111 -17.04 2.84 -12.47
N ASP A 112 -15.98 2.61 -13.24
CA ASP A 112 -15.78 1.41 -14.03
C ASP A 112 -15.19 0.29 -13.15
N LEU A 113 -16.09 -0.49 -12.52
CA LEU A 113 -15.71 -1.59 -11.66
C LEU A 113 -15.01 -2.70 -12.43
N ASP A 114 -15.42 -2.99 -13.66
CA ASP A 114 -14.85 -4.08 -14.45
C ASP A 114 -13.41 -3.74 -14.85
N ASN A 115 -13.13 -2.51 -15.26
CA ASN A 115 -11.77 -2.04 -15.50
C ASN A 115 -10.94 -2.07 -14.22
N PHE A 116 -11.50 -1.64 -13.09
CA PHE A 116 -10.82 -1.68 -11.80
C PHE A 116 -10.42 -3.10 -11.41
N LEU A 117 -11.33 -4.06 -11.52
CA LEU A 117 -11.08 -5.47 -11.24
C LEU A 117 -10.02 -6.07 -12.18
N ASN A 118 -10.11 -5.81 -13.49
CA ASN A 118 -9.13 -6.28 -14.47
C ASN A 118 -7.71 -5.81 -14.14
N VAL A 119 -7.53 -4.55 -13.73
CA VAL A 119 -6.22 -4.01 -13.36
C VAL A 119 -5.69 -4.61 -12.05
N LEU A 120 -6.58 -4.98 -11.14
CA LEU A 120 -6.23 -5.58 -9.85
C LEU A 120 -6.10 -7.11 -9.89
N GLU A 121 -6.57 -7.77 -10.94
CA GLU A 121 -6.54 -9.23 -11.08
C GLU A 121 -5.15 -9.86 -10.88
N PRO A 122 -4.04 -9.27 -11.40
CA PRO A 122 -2.69 -9.81 -11.18
C PRO A 122 -2.28 -9.94 -9.71
N TYR A 123 -2.90 -9.17 -8.80
CA TYR A 123 -2.62 -9.18 -7.36
C TYR A 123 -3.58 -10.08 -6.57
N TYR A 124 -4.61 -10.60 -7.23
CA TYR A 124 -5.55 -11.52 -6.66
C TYR A 124 -5.02 -12.95 -6.72
N LYS A 125 -5.54 -13.82 -5.90
CA LYS A 125 -5.22 -15.24 -5.74
C LYS A 125 -4.99 -15.96 -7.08
N GLY A 126 -3.77 -16.47 -7.27
CA GLY A 126 -3.34 -17.15 -8.49
C GLY A 126 -2.86 -16.19 -9.60
N GLY A 127 -2.88 -14.89 -9.41
CA GLY A 127 -2.26 -13.92 -10.29
C GLY A 127 -0.75 -13.84 -10.10
N GLU A 128 -0.06 -13.23 -11.04
CA GLU A 128 1.42 -13.14 -11.08
C GLU A 128 2.02 -12.49 -9.83
N TYR A 129 1.29 -11.54 -9.23
CA TYR A 129 1.72 -10.74 -8.07
C TYR A 129 0.85 -10.97 -6.83
N ASP A 130 0.19 -12.12 -6.70
CA ASP A 130 -0.74 -12.41 -5.60
C ASP A 130 -0.05 -12.36 -4.22
N TYR A 131 1.23 -12.65 -4.15
CA TYR A 131 2.05 -12.61 -2.95
C TYR A 131 2.24 -11.18 -2.40
N LEU A 132 2.17 -10.15 -3.25
CA LEU A 132 2.53 -8.78 -2.85
C LEU A 132 1.58 -8.19 -1.81
N LEU A 133 0.26 -8.44 -1.94
CA LEU A 133 -0.78 -7.77 -1.15
C LEU A 133 -1.52 -8.71 -0.18
N ASN A 134 -1.13 -9.99 -0.10
CA ASN A 134 -1.83 -11.01 0.67
C ASN A 134 -1.00 -11.63 1.79
N SER A 135 -0.06 -10.89 2.37
CA SER A 135 0.77 -11.41 3.45
C SER A 135 -0.07 -11.77 4.69
N TYR A 136 0.11 -12.98 5.18
CA TYR A 136 -0.42 -13.42 6.48
C TYR A 136 0.55 -13.10 7.63
N LYS A 137 1.81 -12.79 7.32
CA LYS A 137 2.83 -12.43 8.29
C LYS A 137 2.98 -10.91 8.33
N GLN A 138 2.74 -10.34 9.50
CA GLN A 138 3.07 -8.93 9.69
C GLN A 138 4.59 -8.77 9.69
N LEU A 139 5.08 -7.86 8.87
CA LEU A 139 6.42 -7.31 9.06
C LEU A 139 6.38 -6.53 10.39
N ASN A 140 6.88 -7.15 11.47
CA ASN A 140 6.90 -6.49 12.78
C ASN A 140 7.98 -5.41 12.81
N LEU A 141 7.70 -4.30 12.14
CA LEU A 141 8.63 -3.17 12.00
C LEU A 141 8.53 -2.18 13.16
N LEU A 142 7.53 -2.30 14.04
CA LEU A 142 7.28 -1.30 15.07
C LEU A 142 8.47 -1.18 16.04
N ASN A 143 9.04 -2.31 16.44
CA ASN A 143 10.13 -2.35 17.41
C ASN A 143 11.52 -2.19 16.79
N ALA A 144 11.66 -2.39 15.49
CA ALA A 144 12.94 -2.25 14.82
C ALA A 144 13.35 -0.77 14.73
N ARG A 145 14.53 -0.41 15.27
CA ARG A 145 15.05 0.96 15.23
C ARG A 145 15.65 1.33 13.89
N PHE A 146 16.21 0.36 13.20
CA PHE A 146 16.81 0.52 11.89
C PHE A 146 16.26 -0.54 10.93
N ILE A 147 15.76 -0.10 9.77
CA ILE A 147 15.14 -0.97 8.77
C ILE A 147 15.76 -0.63 7.42
N VAL A 148 16.21 -1.64 6.70
CA VAL A 148 16.70 -1.51 5.32
C VAL A 148 15.84 -2.37 4.41
N PHE A 149 15.41 -1.79 3.31
CA PHE A 149 14.80 -2.49 2.20
C PHE A 149 15.74 -2.41 1.00
N GLU A 150 16.29 -3.55 0.63
CA GLU A 150 17.12 -3.72 -0.57
C GLU A 150 16.23 -4.23 -1.70
N ILE A 151 15.97 -3.39 -2.69
CA ILE A 151 15.09 -3.67 -3.82
C ILE A 151 15.80 -3.51 -5.18
N ASP A 152 17.13 -3.61 -5.18
CA ASP A 152 17.95 -3.40 -6.38
C ASP A 152 17.63 -4.41 -7.50
N GLU A 153 17.26 -5.65 -7.16
CA GLU A 153 16.91 -6.68 -8.14
C GLU A 153 15.69 -6.30 -9.00
N ILE A 154 14.78 -5.51 -8.46
CA ILE A 154 13.56 -5.08 -9.18
C ILE A 154 13.60 -3.61 -9.67
N LYS A 155 14.72 -2.93 -9.53
CA LYS A 155 14.85 -1.49 -9.83
C LYS A 155 14.44 -1.07 -11.25
N ASP A 156 14.60 -1.97 -12.20
CA ASP A 156 14.25 -1.75 -13.61
C ASP A 156 12.90 -2.40 -13.98
N HIS A 157 12.22 -3.06 -13.02
CA HIS A 157 10.93 -3.70 -13.26
C HIS A 157 9.80 -2.66 -13.24
N PRO A 158 9.06 -2.48 -14.36
CA PRO A 158 8.13 -1.35 -14.52
C PRO A 158 6.91 -1.39 -13.59
N ILE A 159 6.57 -2.56 -13.06
CA ILE A 159 5.41 -2.78 -12.16
C ILE A 159 5.89 -2.93 -10.72
N LEU A 160 6.82 -3.85 -10.45
CA LEU A 160 7.21 -4.21 -9.08
C LEU A 160 7.90 -3.06 -8.35
N PHE A 161 8.83 -2.36 -9.00
CA PHE A 161 9.58 -1.29 -8.34
C PHE A 161 8.70 -0.15 -7.82
N PRO A 162 7.78 0.43 -8.61
CA PRO A 162 6.85 1.44 -8.12
C PRO A 162 5.97 0.94 -6.97
N ILE A 163 5.44 -0.27 -7.07
CA ILE A 163 4.55 -0.85 -6.05
C ILE A 163 5.31 -1.09 -4.74
N MET A 164 6.49 -1.70 -4.81
CA MET A 164 7.32 -1.92 -3.62
C MET A 164 7.71 -0.61 -2.95
N THR A 165 8.03 0.40 -3.73
CA THR A 165 8.33 1.73 -3.19
C THR A 165 7.12 2.33 -2.45
N ILE A 166 5.90 2.20 -3.00
CA ILE A 166 4.66 2.63 -2.34
C ILE A 166 4.45 1.85 -1.04
N ILE A 167 4.60 0.54 -1.06
CA ILE A 167 4.45 -0.32 0.12
C ILE A 167 5.43 0.09 1.23
N ILE A 168 6.70 0.29 0.90
CA ILE A 168 7.74 0.70 1.86
C ILE A 168 7.40 2.07 2.47
N MET A 169 6.98 3.03 1.66
CA MET A 169 6.57 4.34 2.13
C MET A 169 5.34 4.27 3.04
N GLU A 170 4.34 3.44 2.70
CA GLU A 170 3.16 3.21 3.53
C GLU A 170 3.52 2.54 4.87
N LEU A 171 4.42 1.57 4.87
CA LEU A 171 4.94 0.95 6.10
C LEU A 171 5.62 1.99 6.99
N PHE A 172 6.39 2.91 6.42
CA PHE A 172 7.02 4.00 7.15
C PHE A 172 6.01 4.99 7.73
N ILE A 173 5.02 5.40 6.94
CA ILE A 173 3.92 6.28 7.41
C ILE A 173 3.17 5.62 8.56
N ASN A 174 2.78 4.36 8.41
CA ASN A 174 2.08 3.60 9.44
C ASN A 174 2.90 3.51 10.73
N LYS A 175 4.21 3.31 10.61
CA LYS A 175 5.12 3.29 11.77
C LYS A 175 5.19 4.65 12.47
N MET A 176 5.27 5.74 11.72
CA MET A 176 5.27 7.10 12.29
C MET A 176 3.98 7.42 13.04
N GLN A 177 2.83 7.05 12.46
CA GLN A 177 1.52 7.29 13.07
C GLN A 177 1.34 6.56 14.39
N ARG A 178 1.81 5.32 14.48
CA ARG A 178 1.68 4.50 15.69
C ARG A 178 2.62 4.91 16.81
N LEU A 179 3.81 5.39 16.48
CA LEU A 179 4.85 5.75 17.45
C LEU A 179 4.95 7.28 17.56
N LYS A 180 3.87 7.92 18.00
CA LYS A 180 3.78 9.38 18.14
C LYS A 180 4.90 9.96 19.01
N GLY A 181 5.41 11.14 18.64
CA GLY A 181 6.41 11.88 19.43
C GLY A 181 7.86 11.42 19.30
N ILE A 182 8.14 10.39 18.50
CA ILE A 182 9.51 9.94 18.26
C ILE A 182 9.94 10.39 16.85
N ARG A 183 11.05 11.14 16.77
CA ARG A 183 11.63 11.56 15.49
C ARG A 183 12.14 10.36 14.70
N ARG A 184 11.86 10.34 13.40
CA ARG A 184 12.26 9.26 12.49
C ARG A 184 12.70 9.81 11.16
N GLY A 185 13.64 9.09 10.53
CA GLY A 185 14.12 9.39 9.19
C GLY A 185 13.88 8.21 8.24
N ILE A 186 13.60 8.53 7.00
CA ILE A 186 13.72 7.62 5.88
C ILE A 186 14.77 8.19 4.92
N LEU A 187 15.68 7.32 4.50
CA LEU A 187 16.67 7.61 3.46
C LEU A 187 16.30 6.79 2.23
N ILE A 188 16.12 7.46 1.10
CA ILE A 188 15.81 6.83 -0.18
C ILE A 188 16.98 7.08 -1.11
N GLU A 189 17.76 6.04 -1.35
CA GLU A 189 18.86 6.06 -2.30
C GLU A 189 18.33 5.83 -3.72
N GLU A 190 19.00 6.38 -4.73
CA GLU A 190 18.60 6.32 -6.14
C GLU A 190 17.14 6.73 -6.41
N ALA A 191 16.62 7.64 -5.61
CA ALA A 191 15.22 8.09 -5.72
C ALA A 191 14.87 8.69 -7.09
N TRP A 192 15.87 9.13 -7.87
CA TRP A 192 15.65 9.62 -9.22
C TRP A 192 15.00 8.55 -10.13
N LYS A 193 15.30 7.26 -9.93
CA LYS A 193 14.63 6.16 -10.65
C LYS A 193 13.16 6.07 -10.27
N ALA A 194 12.86 6.21 -8.99
CA ALA A 194 11.48 6.27 -8.51
C ALA A 194 10.76 7.54 -9.01
N ILE A 195 11.44 8.69 -9.03
CA ILE A 195 10.87 9.98 -9.49
C ILE A 195 10.70 10.01 -11.01
N ALA A 196 11.60 9.39 -11.75
CA ALA A 196 11.54 9.33 -13.22
C ALA A 196 10.31 8.54 -13.72
N SER A 197 9.82 7.60 -12.93
CA SER A 197 8.48 7.08 -13.19
C SER A 197 7.50 8.16 -12.76
N ALA A 198 6.81 8.67 -13.74
CA ALA A 198 5.84 9.75 -13.58
C ALA A 198 4.74 9.40 -12.53
N ASN A 199 4.47 8.13 -12.25
CA ASN A 199 3.56 7.66 -11.20
C ASN A 199 4.04 7.99 -9.77
N MET A 200 5.35 8.05 -9.58
CA MET A 200 5.94 8.19 -8.24
C MET A 200 6.09 9.64 -7.80
N ALA A 201 6.25 10.59 -8.73
CA ALA A 201 6.46 11.99 -8.37
C ALA A 201 5.31 12.58 -7.53
N GLY A 202 4.06 12.25 -7.87
CA GLY A 202 2.89 12.66 -7.09
C GLY A 202 2.85 12.00 -5.72
N TYR A 203 3.22 10.72 -5.63
CA TYR A 203 3.25 9.98 -4.38
C TYR A 203 4.39 10.45 -3.47
N ILE A 204 5.57 10.69 -4.00
CA ILE A 204 6.70 11.27 -3.27
C ILE A 204 6.33 12.64 -2.68
N LYS A 205 5.66 13.50 -3.47
CA LYS A 205 5.15 14.79 -2.97
C LYS A 205 4.15 14.63 -1.82
N TYR A 206 3.23 13.66 -1.93
CA TYR A 206 2.31 13.32 -0.84
C TYR A 206 3.07 12.80 0.37
N PHE A 207 4.02 11.89 0.16
CA PHE A 207 4.86 11.31 1.19
C PHE A 207 5.62 12.38 1.99
N TYR A 208 6.33 13.30 1.33
CA TYR A 208 7.02 14.41 2.00
C TYR A 208 6.10 15.29 2.85
N LYS A 209 4.90 15.59 2.34
CA LYS A 209 3.91 16.36 3.10
C LYS A 209 3.43 15.62 4.34
N THR A 210 3.26 14.31 4.23
CA THR A 210 2.77 13.46 5.31
C THR A 210 3.83 13.24 6.38
N VAL A 211 5.06 12.90 5.99
CA VAL A 211 6.19 12.68 6.89
C VAL A 211 6.41 13.84 7.83
N ARG A 212 6.33 15.07 7.31
CA ARG A 212 6.50 16.29 8.11
C ARG A 212 5.44 16.45 9.21
N LYS A 213 4.21 15.96 9.00
CA LYS A 213 3.13 16.04 10.02
C LYS A 213 3.39 15.15 11.24
N PHE A 214 4.22 14.11 11.10
CA PHE A 214 4.47 13.11 12.11
C PHE A 214 5.91 13.14 12.67
N PHE A 215 6.55 14.30 12.68
CA PHE A 215 7.93 14.47 13.14
C PHE A 215 8.94 13.58 12.38
N GLY A 216 8.65 13.29 11.13
CA GLY A 216 9.52 12.53 10.26
C GLY A 216 10.39 13.41 9.38
N GLU A 217 11.53 12.86 8.96
CA GLU A 217 12.41 13.43 7.95
C GLU A 217 12.49 12.46 6.77
N ALA A 218 12.47 12.99 5.57
CA ALA A 218 12.73 12.23 4.35
C ALA A 218 13.93 12.83 3.64
N VAL A 219 14.93 12.00 3.40
CA VAL A 219 16.15 12.35 2.69
C VAL A 219 16.21 11.55 1.41
N VAL A 220 16.48 12.23 0.31
CA VAL A 220 16.65 11.63 -1.00
C VAL A 220 18.09 11.81 -1.42
N VAL A 221 18.72 10.72 -1.80
CA VAL A 221 20.07 10.71 -2.38
C VAL A 221 19.96 10.39 -3.87
N THR A 222 20.60 11.21 -4.69
CA THR A 222 20.60 11.11 -6.16
C THR A 222 22.00 10.87 -6.66
#